data_156666c285f59f0f8edb8075e80c9eba
#
_entry.id   156666c285f59f0f8edb8075e80c9eba
#
_cell.length_a   1.000
_cell.length_b   1.000
_cell.length_c   1.000
_cell.angle_alpha   90.00
_cell.angle_beta   90.00
_cell.angle_gamma   90.00
#
_symmetry.space_group_name_H-M   'P 1'
#
loop_
_entity.id
_entity.type
_entity.pdbx_description
1 polymer ?
#
loop_
_entity_poly.entity_id
_entity_poly.type
_entity_poly.pdbx_seq_one_letter_code
_entity_poly.pdbx_strand_id
1 'polypeptide(L)'
;MSAQTLYLSILASSMALTESPDPAALASVEFVTEYAFDSNVVAKVMAVDQKTFTTAADPLDNLVFKISFNDKIDGSTITELKGRLYTGGGVEALEEQHADNFSYVTGKLDFHGALDSQYDFFESVTTSYIASKAEAIKTALETMGVLNELGAYRTKQVELAVPASTVTDLTPTELKNALLDMPDRPRYLVSCDVASLPHIEALAEVMGKLNCHVLLDIGEITDWQSAVALTDTLSINDHRFWVFWNPNKSRPSNATTVLARKKWRPCVGDYLAQLLLRNAATNAAGIPPIYRPIAGYDFPVSFRDMEKISGLTLDEEAQNALASAGVNVVINERFEGGDRWIYGDALTQYDSKTSALRLINSSEIETYTANVVIGIAKKHLLKGMNSYIKDATSECERFLDSCVVDDSGKGLLVQSSELGGRYYALSITPRADDPFSKVDIKFSRRPQGCARQAFLETTVTK
;
A
#
# COMPACT_ATOMS: atom_id res chain seq x y z
N MET A 1 -3.08 -0.26 14.03
CA MET A 1 -3.72 1.08 14.02
C MET A 1 -5.07 0.91 14.66
N SER A 2 -5.42 1.72 15.65
CA SER A 2 -6.69 1.57 16.36
C SER A 2 -7.78 2.29 15.59
N ALA A 3 -8.95 1.66 15.47
CA ALA A 3 -10.16 2.29 14.98
C ALA A 3 -10.45 3.56 15.81
N GLN A 4 -10.91 4.62 15.15
CA GLN A 4 -11.35 5.84 15.80
C GLN A 4 -12.86 5.95 15.67
N THR A 5 -13.55 6.22 16.77
CA THR A 5 -15.00 6.52 16.73
C THR A 5 -15.20 8.04 16.78
N LEU A 6 -15.91 8.56 15.79
CA LEU A 6 -16.22 9.97 15.64
C LEU A 6 -17.74 10.19 15.61
N TYR A 7 -18.20 11.25 16.22
CA TYR A 7 -19.62 11.66 16.25
C TYR A 7 -19.77 13.03 15.59
N LEU A 8 -20.43 13.09 14.44
CA LEU A 8 -20.89 14.34 13.87
C LEU A 8 -22.23 14.70 14.54
N SER A 9 -22.23 15.72 15.35
CA SER A 9 -23.41 16.18 16.07
C SER A 9 -23.96 17.45 15.44
N ILE A 10 -25.28 17.48 15.15
CA ILE A 10 -26.02 18.68 14.77
C ILE A 10 -26.59 19.28 16.04
N LEU A 11 -26.12 20.47 16.38
CA LEU A 11 -26.57 21.27 17.52
C LEU A 11 -27.54 22.37 17.06
N ALA A 12 -28.14 23.11 17.97
CA ALA A 12 -29.12 24.14 17.66
C ALA A 12 -28.63 25.27 16.73
N SER A 13 -27.32 25.54 16.71
CA SER A 13 -26.70 26.60 15.89
C SER A 13 -25.37 26.27 15.28
N SER A 14 -24.88 25.05 15.47
CA SER A 14 -23.57 24.61 15.00
C SER A 14 -23.55 23.10 14.72
N MET A 15 -22.50 22.65 14.04
CA MET A 15 -22.13 21.25 13.99
C MET A 15 -20.80 21.05 14.71
N ALA A 16 -20.61 19.89 15.31
CA ALA A 16 -19.35 19.49 15.95
C ALA A 16 -18.99 18.06 15.56
N LEU A 17 -17.71 17.80 15.44
CA LEU A 17 -17.15 16.45 15.27
C LEU A 17 -16.30 16.14 16.49
N THR A 18 -16.67 15.10 17.24
CA THR A 18 -16.10 14.78 18.55
C THR A 18 -15.88 13.28 18.68
N GLU A 19 -15.06 12.84 19.65
CA GLU A 19 -14.84 11.41 19.95
C GLU A 19 -15.88 10.83 20.91
N SER A 20 -16.80 11.64 21.39
CA SER A 20 -17.90 11.21 22.24
C SER A 20 -19.21 11.87 21.81
N PRO A 21 -20.36 11.19 21.97
CA PRO A 21 -21.65 11.75 21.58
C PRO A 21 -21.96 12.99 22.42
N ASP A 22 -22.43 14.06 21.75
CA ASP A 22 -22.90 15.27 22.45
C ASP A 22 -24.34 15.06 22.93
N PRO A 23 -24.60 15.12 24.25
CA PRO A 23 -25.95 14.92 24.79
C PRO A 23 -26.95 16.01 24.37
N ALA A 24 -26.49 17.18 23.91
CA ALA A 24 -27.29 18.25 23.39
C ALA A 24 -27.61 18.12 21.89
N ALA A 25 -27.08 17.10 21.21
CA ALA A 25 -27.30 16.91 19.79
C ALA A 25 -28.78 16.70 19.45
N LEU A 26 -29.21 17.36 18.40
CA LEU A 26 -30.51 17.16 17.78
C LEU A 26 -30.55 15.91 16.90
N ALA A 27 -29.43 15.68 16.23
CA ALA A 27 -29.11 14.46 15.47
C ALA A 27 -27.62 14.21 15.51
N SER A 28 -27.21 12.97 15.38
CA SER A 28 -25.80 12.59 15.30
C SER A 28 -25.56 11.49 14.26
N VAL A 29 -24.38 11.50 13.69
CA VAL A 29 -23.87 10.42 12.85
C VAL A 29 -22.59 9.90 13.50
N GLU A 30 -22.57 8.62 13.83
CA GLU A 30 -21.42 7.92 14.35
C GLU A 30 -20.66 7.29 13.19
N PHE A 31 -19.37 7.52 13.17
CA PHE A 31 -18.43 6.90 12.23
C PHE A 31 -17.43 6.08 13.01
N VAL A 32 -17.35 4.80 12.73
CA VAL A 32 -16.24 3.95 13.20
C VAL A 32 -15.27 3.77 12.02
N THR A 33 -14.09 4.35 12.13
CA THR A 33 -13.08 4.30 11.09
C THR A 33 -12.12 3.15 11.35
N GLU A 34 -11.62 2.51 10.30
CA GLU A 34 -10.55 1.50 10.45
C GLU A 34 -9.20 2.14 10.86
N TYR A 35 -9.02 3.42 10.53
CA TYR A 35 -7.79 4.17 10.77
C TYR A 35 -8.10 5.49 11.48
N ALA A 36 -7.24 5.88 12.39
CA ALA A 36 -7.33 7.17 13.04
C ALA A 36 -6.89 8.30 12.11
N PHE A 37 -7.62 9.41 12.14
CA PHE A 37 -7.22 10.62 11.46
C PHE A 37 -6.14 11.35 12.24
N ASP A 38 -5.21 11.97 11.53
CA ASP A 38 -4.23 12.89 12.11
C ASP A 38 -4.78 14.32 12.25
N SER A 39 -3.98 15.22 12.84
CA SER A 39 -4.35 16.62 13.04
C SER A 39 -4.47 17.43 11.74
N ASN A 40 -4.03 16.88 10.61
CA ASN A 40 -4.05 17.53 9.32
C ASN A 40 -5.34 17.28 8.53
N VAL A 41 -6.31 16.61 9.13
CA VAL A 41 -7.60 16.33 8.48
C VAL A 41 -8.66 17.35 8.90
N VAL A 42 -9.50 17.76 7.96
CA VAL A 42 -10.69 18.57 8.17
C VAL A 42 -11.90 17.88 7.58
N ALA A 43 -12.99 17.84 8.32
CA ALA A 43 -14.27 17.35 7.80
C ALA A 43 -15.05 18.52 7.18
N LYS A 44 -15.67 18.29 6.02
CA LYS A 44 -16.52 19.26 5.33
C LYS A 44 -17.90 18.67 5.13
N VAL A 45 -18.91 19.37 5.61
CA VAL A 45 -20.31 18.95 5.54
C VAL A 45 -21.08 19.92 4.66
N MET A 46 -21.81 19.41 3.67
CA MET A 46 -22.65 20.21 2.77
C MET A 46 -23.87 19.43 2.31
N ALA A 47 -24.94 20.14 2.00
CA ALA A 47 -26.07 19.56 1.30
C ALA A 47 -25.81 19.52 -0.20
N VAL A 48 -26.09 18.39 -0.87
CA VAL A 48 -25.66 18.14 -2.26
C VAL A 48 -26.76 17.75 -3.23
N ASP A 49 -27.97 17.39 -2.80
CA ASP A 49 -29.04 17.02 -3.73
C ASP A 49 -30.35 17.76 -3.45
N GLN A 50 -30.98 18.23 -4.52
CA GLN A 50 -32.21 19.01 -4.47
C GLN A 50 -33.39 18.39 -5.19
N LYS A 51 -33.19 17.34 -5.97
CA LYS A 51 -34.18 16.96 -6.99
C LYS A 51 -35.59 16.67 -6.48
N THR A 52 -35.74 16.44 -5.19
CA THR A 52 -37.01 16.03 -4.57
C THR A 52 -37.52 16.99 -3.51
N PHE A 53 -36.83 18.10 -3.31
CA PHE A 53 -37.09 19.03 -2.21
C PHE A 53 -38.40 19.81 -2.33
N THR A 54 -38.90 20.04 -3.52
CA THR A 54 -40.06 20.91 -3.79
C THR A 54 -41.40 20.24 -3.57
N THR A 55 -41.47 18.95 -3.34
CA THR A 55 -42.71 18.16 -3.24
C THR A 55 -42.85 17.34 -1.96
N ALA A 56 -41.81 17.30 -1.11
CA ALA A 56 -41.84 16.54 0.13
C ALA A 56 -42.55 17.28 1.25
N ALA A 57 -43.38 16.56 2.01
CA ALA A 57 -44.04 17.10 3.21
C ALA A 57 -43.04 17.43 4.32
N ASP A 58 -41.90 16.69 4.36
CA ASP A 58 -40.77 16.95 5.24
C ASP A 58 -39.49 17.14 4.41
N PRO A 59 -38.88 18.32 4.43
CA PRO A 59 -37.68 18.62 3.66
C PRO A 59 -36.46 17.81 4.09
N LEU A 60 -36.40 17.29 5.31
CA LEU A 60 -35.28 16.49 5.78
C LEU A 60 -35.23 15.10 5.15
N ASP A 61 -36.38 14.53 4.75
CA ASP A 61 -36.47 13.21 4.12
C ASP A 61 -35.71 13.13 2.79
N ASN A 62 -35.58 14.25 2.12
CA ASN A 62 -34.99 14.33 0.79
C ASN A 62 -33.62 15.03 0.77
N LEU A 63 -33.18 15.51 1.94
CA LEU A 63 -31.90 16.21 2.05
C LEU A 63 -30.73 15.24 2.10
N VAL A 64 -29.95 15.26 1.05
CA VAL A 64 -28.71 14.47 0.98
C VAL A 64 -27.54 15.33 1.45
N PHE A 65 -26.84 14.85 2.45
CA PHE A 65 -25.59 15.42 2.92
C PHE A 65 -24.42 14.72 2.28
N LYS A 66 -23.40 15.50 1.96
CA LYS A 66 -22.08 15.03 1.65
C LYS A 66 -21.15 15.41 2.80
N ILE A 67 -20.48 14.43 3.37
CA ILE A 67 -19.45 14.61 4.37
C ILE A 67 -18.15 14.15 3.73
N SER A 68 -17.17 15.02 3.64
CA SER A 68 -15.85 14.69 3.09
C SER A 68 -14.77 14.99 4.10
N PHE A 69 -13.83 14.07 4.24
CA PHE A 69 -12.61 14.23 5.03
C PHE A 69 -11.48 14.62 4.08
N ASN A 70 -10.87 15.75 4.35
CA ASN A 70 -9.91 16.38 3.44
C ASN A 70 -8.59 16.67 4.16
N ASP A 71 -7.49 16.50 3.45
CA ASP A 71 -6.19 16.97 3.91
C ASP A 71 -6.16 18.50 3.93
N LYS A 72 -5.75 19.11 5.06
CA LYS A 72 -5.63 20.57 5.21
C LYS A 72 -4.51 21.17 4.37
N ILE A 73 -3.48 20.39 4.06
CA ILE A 73 -2.27 20.87 3.40
C ILE A 73 -2.53 21.09 1.90
N ASP A 74 -3.15 20.12 1.23
CA ASP A 74 -3.39 20.19 -0.21
C ASP A 74 -4.87 20.23 -0.60
N GLY A 75 -5.78 20.08 0.37
CA GLY A 75 -7.22 20.08 0.14
C GLY A 75 -7.75 18.82 -0.56
N SER A 76 -6.91 17.79 -0.73
CA SER A 76 -7.37 16.53 -1.34
C SER A 76 -8.39 15.83 -0.48
N THR A 77 -9.37 15.19 -1.10
CA THR A 77 -10.36 14.38 -0.39
C THR A 77 -9.77 13.02 -0.07
N ILE A 78 -9.72 12.68 1.21
CA ILE A 78 -9.28 11.38 1.71
C ILE A 78 -10.41 10.37 1.51
N THR A 79 -11.61 10.71 2.00
CA THR A 79 -12.80 9.89 1.84
C THR A 79 -14.05 10.76 1.86
N GLU A 80 -15.14 10.27 1.29
CA GLU A 80 -16.43 10.98 1.32
C GLU A 80 -17.61 10.03 1.53
N LEU A 81 -18.62 10.55 2.23
CA LEU A 81 -19.88 9.89 2.49
C LEU A 81 -21.02 10.72 1.92
N LYS A 82 -22.02 10.05 1.36
CA LYS A 82 -23.27 10.68 0.94
C LYS A 82 -24.43 9.91 1.54
N GLY A 83 -25.39 10.61 2.10
CA GLY A 83 -26.56 9.96 2.66
C GLY A 83 -27.59 10.95 3.17
N ARG A 84 -28.71 10.41 3.61
CA ARG A 84 -29.81 11.17 4.20
C ARG A 84 -29.69 11.13 5.71
N LEU A 85 -30.02 12.25 6.34
CA LEU A 85 -30.08 12.33 7.80
C LEU A 85 -31.34 11.71 8.39
N TYR A 86 -32.40 11.60 7.57
CA TYR A 86 -33.73 11.18 7.99
C TYR A 86 -34.50 10.48 6.86
N THR A 87 -35.36 9.55 7.20
CA THR A 87 -36.11 8.73 6.25
C THR A 87 -37.63 8.73 6.46
N GLY A 88 -38.19 9.57 7.34
CA GLY A 88 -39.62 9.65 7.57
C GLY A 88 -40.30 8.42 8.19
N GLY A 89 -39.51 7.38 8.53
CA GLY A 89 -40.02 6.17 9.18
C GLY A 89 -39.88 6.22 10.70
N GLY A 90 -40.63 5.44 11.42
CA GLY A 90 -40.43 5.21 12.87
C GLY A 90 -39.12 4.47 13.15
N VAL A 91 -38.82 4.22 14.44
CA VAL A 91 -37.57 3.54 14.87
C VAL A 91 -37.31 2.22 14.15
N GLU A 92 -38.37 1.44 13.86
CA GLU A 92 -38.27 0.18 13.12
C GLU A 92 -37.89 0.38 11.64
N ALA A 93 -38.38 1.46 11.01
CA ALA A 93 -37.99 1.83 9.64
C ALA A 93 -36.58 2.38 9.58
N LEU A 94 -36.03 2.93 10.66
CA LEU A 94 -34.64 3.34 10.79
C LEU A 94 -33.70 2.11 10.82
N GLU A 95 -34.07 1.05 11.50
CA GLU A 95 -33.26 -0.16 11.57
C GLU A 95 -33.19 -0.91 10.22
N GLU A 96 -34.30 -1.00 9.48
CA GLU A 96 -34.30 -1.59 8.12
C GLU A 96 -33.63 -0.70 7.05
N GLN A 97 -33.59 0.60 7.24
CA GLN A 97 -33.08 1.57 6.27
C GLN A 97 -31.66 2.10 6.61
N HIS A 98 -31.05 1.62 7.66
CA HIS A 98 -29.69 2.05 8.05
C HIS A 98 -28.68 1.90 6.93
N ALA A 99 -28.80 0.88 6.11
CA ALA A 99 -27.94 0.67 4.94
C ALA A 99 -28.17 1.70 3.82
N ASP A 100 -29.38 2.26 3.71
CA ASP A 100 -29.74 3.20 2.64
C ASP A 100 -29.63 4.67 3.07
N ASN A 101 -29.56 4.96 4.36
CA ASN A 101 -29.52 6.32 4.87
C ASN A 101 -28.21 7.05 4.68
N PHE A 102 -27.10 6.32 4.78
CA PHE A 102 -25.78 6.77 4.42
C PHE A 102 -25.11 5.72 3.55
N SER A 103 -25.16 5.90 2.24
CA SER A 103 -24.25 5.17 1.36
C SER A 103 -22.90 5.87 1.43
N TYR A 104 -21.88 5.20 1.95
CA TYR A 104 -20.56 5.74 1.78
C TYR A 104 -19.92 5.23 0.49
N VAL A 105 -19.21 6.14 -0.14
CA VAL A 105 -18.41 5.80 -1.30
C VAL A 105 -17.17 5.12 -0.74
N THR A 106 -16.90 3.90 -1.18
CA THR A 106 -15.66 3.18 -0.88
C THR A 106 -14.50 4.14 -1.03
N GLY A 107 -13.88 4.49 0.09
CA GLY A 107 -12.77 5.43 0.10
C GLY A 107 -11.62 4.82 -0.70
N LYS A 108 -11.20 5.52 -1.73
CA LYS A 108 -9.92 5.21 -2.33
C LYS A 108 -8.86 5.69 -1.39
N LEU A 109 -8.28 4.78 -0.62
CA LEU A 109 -7.06 5.07 0.09
C LEU A 109 -5.99 5.25 -0.97
N ASP A 110 -5.73 6.50 -1.33
CA ASP A 110 -4.53 6.85 -2.08
C ASP A 110 -3.34 6.68 -1.12
N PHE A 111 -2.83 5.45 -1.04
CA PHE A 111 -1.63 5.16 -0.28
C PHE A 111 -0.47 5.86 -0.96
N HIS A 112 -0.29 7.14 -0.60
CA HIS A 112 0.66 8.06 -1.20
C HIS A 112 0.50 8.23 -2.72
N GLY A 113 -0.75 8.14 -3.21
CA GLY A 113 -1.08 8.41 -4.60
C GLY A 113 -0.88 7.24 -5.55
N ALA A 114 -0.60 6.04 -5.07
CA ALA A 114 -0.24 4.94 -5.93
C ALA A 114 -1.14 3.71 -5.82
N LEU A 115 -1.65 3.43 -4.63
CA LEU A 115 -2.59 2.34 -4.42
C LEU A 115 -3.99 2.88 -4.55
N ASP A 116 -4.61 2.60 -5.69
CA ASP A 116 -6.05 2.73 -5.88
C ASP A 116 -6.73 1.54 -5.17
N SER A 117 -6.48 1.39 -3.87
CA SER A 117 -7.06 0.34 -3.08
C SER A 117 -8.44 0.79 -2.64
N GLN A 118 -9.43 -0.04 -2.97
CA GLN A 118 -10.78 0.10 -2.46
C GLN A 118 -10.80 -0.46 -1.02
N TYR A 119 -10.30 0.30 -0.06
CA TYR A 119 -10.53 -0.01 1.33
C TYR A 119 -11.80 0.68 1.79
N ASP A 120 -12.64 -0.05 2.47
CA ASP A 120 -13.69 0.53 3.29
C ASP A 120 -13.01 1.32 4.41
N PHE A 121 -13.03 2.63 4.30
CA PHE A 121 -12.40 3.52 5.29
C PHE A 121 -13.18 3.51 6.62
N PHE A 122 -14.46 3.15 6.56
CA PHE A 122 -15.33 3.08 7.71
C PHE A 122 -15.76 1.65 7.97
N GLU A 123 -15.56 1.18 9.18
CA GLU A 123 -16.10 -0.09 9.65
C GLU A 123 -17.61 -0.03 9.77
N SER A 124 -18.16 1.10 10.26
CA SER A 124 -19.59 1.34 10.32
C SER A 124 -19.92 2.82 10.30
N VAL A 125 -21.15 3.14 9.84
CA VAL A 125 -21.73 4.48 9.90
C VAL A 125 -23.16 4.34 10.40
N THR A 126 -23.47 4.96 11.54
CA THR A 126 -24.76 4.86 12.20
C THR A 126 -25.36 6.24 12.44
N THR A 127 -26.60 6.45 12.04
CA THR A 127 -27.32 7.71 12.25
C THR A 127 -28.27 7.60 13.43
N SER A 128 -28.20 8.53 14.38
CA SER A 128 -29.16 8.66 15.46
C SER A 128 -30.01 9.90 15.25
N TYR A 129 -31.31 9.72 15.14
CA TYR A 129 -32.26 10.76 14.88
C TYR A 129 -33.52 10.57 15.71
N ILE A 130 -34.13 11.67 16.17
CA ILE A 130 -35.40 11.65 16.89
C ILE A 130 -36.43 12.46 16.06
N ALA A 131 -37.45 11.79 15.55
CA ALA A 131 -38.47 12.40 14.69
C ALA A 131 -39.12 13.67 15.29
N SER A 132 -39.31 13.71 16.61
CA SER A 132 -39.86 14.89 17.30
C SER A 132 -38.93 16.12 17.25
N LYS A 133 -37.68 15.99 16.82
CA LYS A 133 -36.71 17.07 16.70
C LYS A 133 -36.57 17.60 15.27
N ALA A 134 -37.36 17.11 14.30
CA ALA A 134 -37.21 17.47 12.88
C ALA A 134 -37.23 18.99 12.63
N GLU A 135 -38.19 19.70 13.21
CA GLU A 135 -38.28 21.17 13.09
C GLU A 135 -37.07 21.88 13.73
N ALA A 136 -36.59 21.38 14.85
CA ALA A 136 -35.40 21.94 15.49
C ALA A 136 -34.14 21.73 14.65
N ILE A 137 -34.00 20.57 14.00
CA ILE A 137 -32.89 20.28 13.08
C ILE A 137 -32.96 21.18 11.86
N LYS A 138 -34.15 21.35 11.27
CA LYS A 138 -34.37 22.27 10.15
C LYS A 138 -33.97 23.70 10.52
N THR A 139 -34.44 24.21 11.64
CA THR A 139 -34.07 25.54 12.15
C THR A 139 -32.57 25.67 12.38
N ALA A 140 -31.92 24.63 12.91
CA ALA A 140 -30.50 24.62 13.10
C ALA A 140 -29.73 24.69 11.76
N LEU A 141 -30.16 23.93 10.77
CA LEU A 141 -29.54 23.92 9.42
C LEU A 141 -29.74 25.24 8.69
N GLU A 142 -30.91 25.90 8.88
CA GLU A 142 -31.20 27.25 8.38
C GLU A 142 -30.30 28.29 9.07
N THR A 143 -30.15 28.22 10.38
CA THR A 143 -29.29 29.09 11.18
C THR A 143 -27.82 28.97 10.73
N MET A 144 -27.35 27.78 10.45
CA MET A 144 -26.01 27.55 9.92
C MET A 144 -25.89 27.93 8.44
N GLY A 145 -26.96 28.19 7.75
CA GLY A 145 -27.04 28.53 6.33
C GLY A 145 -26.82 27.35 5.40
N VAL A 146 -26.95 26.12 5.87
CA VAL A 146 -26.99 24.89 5.08
C VAL A 146 -28.30 24.80 4.30
N LEU A 147 -29.40 25.21 4.92
CA LEU A 147 -30.71 25.44 4.31
C LEU A 147 -31.04 26.94 4.24
N ASN A 148 -31.93 27.34 3.36
CA ASN A 148 -32.56 28.66 3.42
C ASN A 148 -33.92 28.60 4.16
N GLU A 149 -34.54 29.75 4.37
CA GLU A 149 -35.85 29.87 5.08
C GLU A 149 -37.00 29.07 4.44
N LEU A 150 -36.85 28.71 3.15
CA LEU A 150 -37.82 27.88 2.42
C LEU A 150 -37.48 26.39 2.51
N GLY A 151 -36.47 26.03 3.29
CA GLY A 151 -35.99 24.64 3.40
C GLY A 151 -35.19 24.14 2.19
N ALA A 152 -34.89 25.01 1.21
CA ALA A 152 -34.04 24.63 0.09
C ALA A 152 -32.57 24.66 0.51
N TYR A 153 -31.76 23.75 -0.04
CA TYR A 153 -30.34 23.69 0.31
C TYR A 153 -29.54 24.89 -0.23
N ARG A 154 -28.45 25.16 0.42
CA ARG A 154 -27.43 26.09 -0.04
C ARG A 154 -26.13 25.34 -0.23
N THR A 155 -25.28 25.85 -1.14
CA THR A 155 -23.93 25.32 -1.35
C THR A 155 -22.96 25.71 -0.24
N LYS A 156 -23.45 26.19 0.90
CA LYS A 156 -22.58 26.51 2.04
C LYS A 156 -22.04 25.23 2.66
N GLN A 157 -20.76 25.20 2.78
CA GLN A 157 -19.99 24.13 3.39
C GLN A 157 -19.65 24.50 4.83
N VAL A 158 -19.89 23.61 5.76
CA VAL A 158 -19.44 23.73 7.14
C VAL A 158 -18.13 22.93 7.30
N GLU A 159 -17.09 23.60 7.74
CA GLU A 159 -15.80 22.96 8.02
C GLU A 159 -15.67 22.66 9.51
N LEU A 160 -15.30 21.44 9.84
CA LEU A 160 -15.16 20.94 11.20
C LEU A 160 -13.74 20.40 11.39
N ALA A 161 -13.12 20.76 12.52
CA ALA A 161 -11.86 20.13 12.92
C ALA A 161 -12.14 18.66 13.26
N VAL A 162 -11.33 17.78 12.71
CA VAL A 162 -11.34 16.36 13.10
C VAL A 162 -10.50 16.23 14.36
N PRO A 163 -11.02 15.61 15.44
CA PRO A 163 -10.21 15.32 16.61
C PRO A 163 -9.00 14.50 16.21
N ALA A 164 -7.81 14.96 16.55
CA ALA A 164 -6.61 14.16 16.37
C ALA A 164 -6.70 12.96 17.31
N SER A 165 -6.51 11.79 16.77
CA SER A 165 -6.41 10.60 17.62
C SER A 165 -5.20 10.73 18.55
N THR A 166 -5.39 10.35 19.79
CA THR A 166 -4.29 10.17 20.76
C THR A 166 -3.56 8.84 20.56
N VAL A 167 -3.57 8.31 19.34
CA VAL A 167 -2.81 7.09 19.03
C VAL A 167 -1.34 7.38 19.30
N THR A 168 -0.85 6.81 20.36
CA THR A 168 0.57 6.75 20.66
C THR A 168 1.22 5.92 19.56
N ASP A 169 2.29 6.42 18.97
CA ASP A 169 3.09 5.63 18.04
C ASP A 169 3.48 4.31 18.70
N LEU A 170 3.31 3.22 17.95
CA LEU A 170 3.71 1.91 18.42
C LEU A 170 5.22 1.94 18.71
N THR A 171 5.62 1.40 19.84
CA THR A 171 7.04 1.15 20.08
C THR A 171 7.57 0.13 19.07
N PRO A 172 8.88 0.12 18.75
CA PRO A 172 9.47 -0.89 17.87
C PRO A 172 9.14 -2.33 18.26
N THR A 173 9.05 -2.59 19.56
CA THR A 173 8.71 -3.92 20.09
C THR A 173 7.24 -4.28 19.85
N GLU A 174 6.33 -3.35 20.05
CA GLU A 174 4.90 -3.54 19.78
C GLU A 174 4.66 -3.74 18.28
N LEU A 175 5.28 -2.93 17.43
CA LEU A 175 5.23 -3.10 15.97
C LEU A 175 5.69 -4.50 15.56
N LYS A 176 6.85 -4.92 16.07
CA LYS A 176 7.39 -6.27 15.79
C LYS A 176 6.42 -7.37 16.22
N ASN A 177 5.88 -7.28 17.44
CA ASN A 177 4.96 -8.29 17.95
C ASN A 177 3.67 -8.33 17.13
N ALA A 178 3.08 -7.18 16.82
CA ALA A 178 1.87 -7.10 16.00
C ALA A 178 2.06 -7.75 14.62
N LEU A 179 3.19 -7.48 13.96
CA LEU A 179 3.50 -8.08 12.65
C LEU A 179 3.77 -9.58 12.72
N LEU A 180 4.36 -10.08 13.81
CA LEU A 180 4.62 -11.52 14.00
C LEU A 180 3.35 -12.30 14.36
N ASP A 181 2.38 -11.64 15.03
CA ASP A 181 1.11 -12.24 15.44
C ASP A 181 0.04 -12.21 14.34
N MET A 182 0.33 -11.60 13.19
CA MET A 182 -0.60 -11.60 12.05
C MET A 182 -0.95 -13.03 11.62
N PRO A 183 -2.25 -13.33 11.42
CA PRO A 183 -2.68 -14.68 11.02
C PRO A 183 -2.11 -15.07 9.65
N ASP A 184 -2.06 -14.13 8.72
CA ASP A 184 -1.46 -14.30 7.41
C ASP A 184 -0.06 -13.72 7.36
N ARG A 185 0.87 -14.51 6.83
CA ARG A 185 2.26 -14.05 6.70
C ARG A 185 2.39 -13.12 5.51
N PRO A 186 2.78 -11.86 5.70
CA PRO A 186 2.99 -10.93 4.61
C PRO A 186 4.19 -11.39 3.76
N ARG A 187 4.10 -11.20 2.45
CA ARG A 187 5.26 -11.35 1.55
C ARG A 187 6.09 -10.08 1.45
N TYR A 188 5.42 -8.94 1.66
CA TYR A 188 6.03 -7.62 1.56
C TYR A 188 5.57 -6.76 2.74
N LEU A 189 6.50 -6.07 3.35
CA LEU A 189 6.28 -5.01 4.33
C LEU A 189 6.69 -3.70 3.67
N VAL A 190 5.91 -2.66 3.84
CA VAL A 190 6.16 -1.36 3.22
C VAL A 190 6.26 -0.30 4.31
N SER A 191 7.27 0.55 4.21
CA SER A 191 7.42 1.73 5.06
C SER A 191 7.74 2.94 4.20
N CYS A 192 7.07 4.05 4.48
CA CYS A 192 7.28 5.33 3.82
C CYS A 192 7.96 6.35 4.72
N ASP A 193 8.37 5.94 5.91
CA ASP A 193 8.97 6.80 6.91
C ASP A 193 10.28 6.21 7.43
N VAL A 194 11.33 7.01 7.32
CA VAL A 194 12.67 6.73 7.86
C VAL A 194 12.95 7.48 9.16
N ALA A 195 11.96 8.16 9.73
CA ALA A 195 12.15 9.02 10.90
C ALA A 195 12.65 8.25 12.15
N SER A 196 12.46 6.93 12.19
CA SER A 196 12.84 6.11 13.34
C SER A 196 13.66 4.88 12.94
N LEU A 197 14.98 4.95 13.08
CA LEU A 197 15.86 3.79 12.89
C LEU A 197 15.43 2.57 13.73
N PRO A 198 15.04 2.68 15.02
CA PRO A 198 14.57 1.52 15.78
C PRO A 198 13.36 0.80 15.17
N HIS A 199 12.45 1.52 14.50
CA HIS A 199 11.33 0.90 13.80
C HIS A 199 11.78 0.16 12.54
N ILE A 200 12.75 0.72 11.81
CA ILE A 200 13.34 0.06 10.64
C ILE A 200 14.08 -1.22 11.05
N GLU A 201 14.83 -1.20 12.15
CA GLU A 201 15.47 -2.39 12.71
C GLU A 201 14.43 -3.45 13.11
N ALA A 202 13.31 -3.05 13.70
CA ALA A 202 12.21 -3.94 14.03
C ALA A 202 11.61 -4.61 12.77
N LEU A 203 11.43 -3.85 11.68
CA LEU A 203 10.99 -4.38 10.38
C LEU A 203 12.01 -5.37 9.81
N ALA A 204 13.33 -5.07 9.92
CA ALA A 204 14.38 -5.97 9.47
C ALA A 204 14.41 -7.30 10.28
N GLU A 205 14.14 -7.24 11.59
CA GLU A 205 13.97 -8.45 12.39
C GLU A 205 12.76 -9.29 11.97
N VAL A 206 11.61 -8.64 11.71
CA VAL A 206 10.39 -9.33 11.22
C VAL A 206 10.66 -9.96 9.86
N MET A 207 11.31 -9.23 8.95
CA MET A 207 11.75 -9.72 7.65
C MET A 207 12.55 -11.02 7.77
N GLY A 208 13.52 -11.05 8.69
CA GLY A 208 14.32 -12.25 8.97
C GLY A 208 13.50 -13.43 9.46
N LYS A 209 12.54 -13.19 10.36
CA LYS A 209 11.70 -14.26 10.97
C LYS A 209 10.62 -14.80 10.03
N LEU A 210 9.99 -13.93 9.24
CA LEU A 210 8.91 -14.30 8.32
C LEU A 210 9.43 -14.70 6.94
N ASN A 211 10.69 -14.44 6.62
CA ASN A 211 11.28 -14.56 5.29
C ASN A 211 10.45 -13.83 4.23
N CYS A 212 10.22 -12.53 4.47
CA CYS A 212 9.50 -11.62 3.59
C CYS A 212 10.41 -10.49 3.13
N HIS A 213 9.91 -9.58 2.30
CA HIS A 213 10.66 -8.42 1.83
C HIS A 213 10.21 -7.15 2.55
N VAL A 214 11.13 -6.22 2.78
CA VAL A 214 10.86 -4.86 3.26
C VAL A 214 11.14 -3.87 2.13
N LEU A 215 10.16 -3.04 1.82
CA LEU A 215 10.23 -1.94 0.87
C LEU A 215 10.22 -0.63 1.64
N LEU A 216 11.32 0.09 1.62
CA LEU A 216 11.47 1.35 2.34
C LEU A 216 11.58 2.52 1.36
N ASP A 217 10.73 3.53 1.49
CA ASP A 217 10.94 4.83 0.86
C ASP A 217 11.72 5.74 1.80
N ILE A 218 12.78 6.36 1.31
CA ILE A 218 13.65 7.20 2.14
C ILE A 218 13.17 8.64 2.31
N GLY A 219 12.00 8.96 1.82
CA GLY A 219 11.34 10.23 2.12
C GLY A 219 11.66 11.38 1.16
N GLU A 220 11.23 12.59 1.53
CA GLU A 220 11.45 13.82 0.76
C GLU A 220 12.88 14.33 0.93
N ILE A 221 13.79 13.81 0.10
CA ILE A 221 15.20 14.24 0.05
C ILE A 221 15.42 15.01 -1.25
N THR A 222 16.15 16.13 -1.15
CA THR A 222 16.33 17.08 -2.27
C THR A 222 17.62 16.89 -3.05
N ASP A 223 18.54 16.08 -2.56
CA ASP A 223 19.83 15.79 -3.21
C ASP A 223 20.22 14.32 -3.07
N TRP A 224 20.96 13.81 -4.04
CA TRP A 224 21.33 12.41 -4.10
C TRP A 224 22.42 12.03 -3.07
N GLN A 225 23.27 12.95 -2.66
CA GLN A 225 24.31 12.69 -1.67
C GLN A 225 23.68 12.38 -0.31
N SER A 226 22.66 13.17 0.07
CA SER A 226 21.89 12.89 1.29
C SER A 226 21.12 11.57 1.23
N ALA A 227 20.60 11.19 0.07
CA ALA A 227 19.94 9.91 -0.13
C ALA A 227 20.92 8.73 0.06
N VAL A 228 22.13 8.82 -0.50
CA VAL A 228 23.20 7.83 -0.29
C VAL A 228 23.60 7.78 1.17
N ALA A 229 23.89 8.94 1.79
CA ALA A 229 24.32 9.00 3.19
C ALA A 229 23.28 8.42 4.17
N LEU A 230 21.99 8.68 3.92
CA LEU A 230 20.92 8.11 4.74
C LEU A 230 20.90 6.57 4.58
N THR A 231 21.03 6.06 3.37
CA THR A 231 21.04 4.61 3.12
C THR A 231 22.23 3.94 3.80
N ASP A 232 23.40 4.56 3.77
CA ASP A 232 24.58 4.06 4.47
C ASP A 232 24.37 4.00 6.00
N THR A 233 23.60 4.92 6.59
CA THR A 233 23.28 4.91 8.03
C THR A 233 22.36 3.75 8.43
N LEU A 234 21.55 3.22 7.49
CA LEU A 234 20.69 2.07 7.78
C LEU A 234 21.50 0.80 8.06
N SER A 235 22.70 0.68 7.50
CA SER A 235 23.64 -0.44 7.71
C SER A 235 23.01 -1.84 7.53
N ILE A 236 22.00 -1.97 6.69
CA ILE A 236 21.28 -3.22 6.44
C ILE A 236 21.92 -3.90 5.22
N ASN A 237 22.49 -5.09 5.42
CA ASN A 237 23.05 -5.93 4.35
C ASN A 237 22.21 -7.20 4.20
N ASP A 238 21.06 -7.07 3.54
CA ASP A 238 20.15 -8.19 3.27
C ASP A 238 19.46 -8.03 1.92
N HIS A 239 19.42 -9.11 1.14
CA HIS A 239 18.77 -9.09 -0.18
C HIS A 239 17.26 -8.90 -0.13
N ARG A 240 16.62 -9.09 1.01
CA ARG A 240 15.17 -8.92 1.22
C ARG A 240 14.81 -7.49 1.59
N PHE A 241 15.79 -6.60 1.80
CA PHE A 241 15.59 -5.20 2.11
C PHE A 241 15.85 -4.35 0.87
N TRP A 242 14.84 -3.54 0.45
CA TRP A 242 14.87 -2.74 -0.77
C TRP A 242 14.59 -1.30 -0.44
N VAL A 243 15.42 -0.40 -0.95
CA VAL A 243 15.33 1.04 -0.70
C VAL A 243 14.91 1.75 -1.97
N PHE A 244 13.93 2.66 -1.83
CA PHE A 244 13.36 3.44 -2.91
C PHE A 244 13.45 4.93 -2.62
N TRP A 245 13.58 5.72 -3.68
CA TRP A 245 13.60 7.16 -3.60
C TRP A 245 12.91 7.81 -4.80
N ASN A 246 11.95 8.69 -4.51
CA ASN A 246 11.34 9.55 -5.52
C ASN A 246 11.66 11.00 -5.21
N PRO A 247 12.62 11.64 -5.91
CA PRO A 247 12.91 13.05 -5.70
C PRO A 247 11.88 13.99 -6.35
N ASN A 248 10.92 13.46 -7.12
CA ASN A 248 10.08 14.25 -8.01
C ASN A 248 8.73 14.62 -7.38
N LYS A 249 8.15 15.73 -7.83
CA LYS A 249 6.78 16.12 -7.47
C LYS A 249 5.78 15.57 -8.47
N SER A 250 4.61 15.21 -7.99
CA SER A 250 3.56 14.61 -8.82
C SER A 250 2.16 14.90 -8.30
N ARG A 251 1.16 14.55 -9.09
CA ARG A 251 -0.24 14.37 -8.66
C ARG A 251 -0.53 12.90 -8.43
N PRO A 252 -1.54 12.56 -7.60
CA PRO A 252 -1.97 11.16 -7.45
C PRO A 252 -2.37 10.54 -8.80
N SER A 253 -2.26 9.23 -8.93
CA SER A 253 -2.69 8.49 -10.12
C SER A 253 -4.18 8.68 -10.43
N ASN A 254 -5.01 8.82 -9.38
CA ASN A 254 -6.45 9.02 -9.45
C ASN A 254 -6.88 10.50 -9.55
N ALA A 255 -5.96 11.47 -9.62
CA ALA A 255 -6.30 12.88 -9.73
C ALA A 255 -7.20 13.15 -10.94
N THR A 256 -8.43 13.58 -10.71
CA THR A 256 -9.42 13.90 -11.74
C THR A 256 -9.35 15.34 -12.21
N THR A 257 -8.70 16.22 -11.45
CA THR A 257 -8.61 17.65 -11.74
C THR A 257 -7.16 18.11 -11.81
N VAL A 258 -6.91 19.10 -12.69
CA VAL A 258 -5.60 19.78 -12.82
C VAL A 258 -5.33 20.69 -11.60
N LEU A 259 -6.33 20.92 -10.74
CA LEU A 259 -6.25 21.82 -9.59
C LEU A 259 -5.50 21.22 -8.39
N ALA A 260 -5.36 19.87 -8.32
CA ALA A 260 -4.55 19.26 -7.28
C ALA A 260 -3.09 19.70 -7.42
N ARG A 261 -2.51 20.25 -6.36
CA ARG A 261 -1.10 20.67 -6.36
C ARG A 261 -0.18 19.47 -6.54
N LYS A 262 0.88 19.67 -7.33
CA LYS A 262 1.98 18.71 -7.36
C LYS A 262 2.73 18.80 -6.04
N LYS A 263 2.87 17.68 -5.37
CA LYS A 263 3.67 17.54 -4.15
C LYS A 263 4.61 16.34 -4.25
N TRP A 264 5.56 16.27 -3.36
CA TRP A 264 6.34 15.05 -3.19
C TRP A 264 5.43 13.89 -2.76
N ARG A 265 5.72 12.71 -3.29
CA ARG A 265 5.02 11.47 -2.94
C ARG A 265 6.00 10.31 -2.88
N PRO A 266 5.95 9.48 -1.84
CA PRO A 266 6.71 8.24 -1.81
C PRO A 266 6.33 7.35 -3.00
N CYS A 267 7.30 6.66 -3.57
CA CYS A 267 7.06 5.80 -4.73
C CYS A 267 6.85 4.32 -4.38
N VAL A 268 7.14 3.94 -3.15
CA VAL A 268 7.10 2.54 -2.72
C VAL A 268 5.70 1.92 -2.83
N GLY A 269 4.64 2.72 -2.65
CA GLY A 269 3.27 2.26 -2.84
C GLY A 269 2.94 1.96 -4.31
N ASP A 270 3.39 2.81 -5.24
CA ASP A 270 3.29 2.55 -6.69
C ASP A 270 4.05 1.28 -7.07
N TYR A 271 5.28 1.15 -6.58
CA TYR A 271 6.09 -0.04 -6.80
C TYR A 271 5.38 -1.32 -6.34
N LEU A 272 4.83 -1.31 -5.11
CA LEU A 272 4.08 -2.44 -4.57
C LEU A 272 2.84 -2.77 -5.41
N ALA A 273 2.08 -1.75 -5.86
CA ALA A 273 0.91 -1.96 -6.70
C ALA A 273 1.26 -2.67 -8.02
N GLN A 274 2.30 -2.20 -8.71
CA GLN A 274 2.79 -2.82 -9.95
C GLN A 274 3.33 -4.23 -9.70
N LEU A 275 4.01 -4.45 -8.58
CA LEU A 275 4.52 -5.75 -8.16
C LEU A 275 3.38 -6.75 -7.92
N LEU A 276 2.32 -6.34 -7.23
CA LEU A 276 1.15 -7.18 -6.98
C LEU A 276 0.40 -7.49 -8.28
N LEU A 277 0.22 -6.51 -9.17
CA LEU A 277 -0.38 -6.72 -10.50
C LEU A 277 0.44 -7.70 -11.34
N ARG A 278 1.77 -7.55 -11.38
CA ARG A 278 2.66 -8.51 -12.05
C ARG A 278 2.49 -9.92 -11.46
N ASN A 279 2.48 -10.03 -10.13
CA ASN A 279 2.40 -11.32 -9.45
C ASN A 279 1.02 -12.00 -9.62
N ALA A 280 -0.04 -11.25 -9.87
CA ALA A 280 -1.37 -11.78 -10.17
C ALA A 280 -1.44 -12.48 -11.54
N ALA A 281 -0.56 -12.14 -12.48
CA ALA A 281 -0.51 -12.72 -13.82
C ALA A 281 0.27 -14.06 -13.83
N THR A 282 -0.22 -15.07 -13.09
CA THR A 282 0.42 -16.38 -12.99
C THR A 282 0.35 -17.17 -14.30
N ASN A 283 1.32 -18.07 -14.52
CA ASN A 283 1.26 -19.06 -15.60
C ASN A 283 0.26 -20.20 -15.27
N ALA A 284 0.12 -21.17 -16.18
CA ALA A 284 -0.77 -22.32 -16.01
C ALA A 284 -0.44 -23.19 -14.77
N ALA A 285 0.79 -23.16 -14.28
CA ALA A 285 1.22 -23.84 -13.06
C ALA A 285 1.03 -22.98 -11.79
N GLY A 286 0.44 -21.79 -11.90
CA GLY A 286 0.26 -20.87 -10.78
C GLY A 286 1.54 -20.12 -10.36
N ILE A 287 2.59 -20.14 -11.18
CA ILE A 287 3.86 -19.47 -10.89
C ILE A 287 3.78 -18.01 -11.35
N PRO A 288 4.02 -17.05 -10.45
CA PRO A 288 4.05 -15.63 -10.82
C PRO A 288 5.30 -15.28 -11.64
N PRO A 289 5.22 -14.30 -12.57
CA PRO A 289 6.34 -13.91 -13.42
C PRO A 289 7.36 -13.00 -12.71
N ILE A 290 7.80 -13.38 -11.51
CA ILE A 290 8.73 -12.60 -10.67
C ILE A 290 10.13 -12.45 -11.26
N TYR A 291 10.46 -13.17 -12.34
CA TYR A 291 11.68 -12.95 -13.10
C TYR A 291 11.72 -11.58 -13.80
N ARG A 292 10.59 -10.89 -13.95
CA ARG A 292 10.51 -9.54 -14.53
C ARG A 292 10.61 -8.51 -13.41
N PRO A 293 11.73 -7.77 -13.29
CA PRO A 293 11.82 -6.69 -12.31
C PRO A 293 10.83 -5.56 -12.64
N ILE A 294 10.32 -4.88 -11.62
CA ILE A 294 9.51 -3.67 -11.78
C ILE A 294 10.46 -2.49 -11.98
N ALA A 295 10.97 -2.36 -13.20
CA ALA A 295 11.88 -1.28 -13.59
C ALA A 295 11.88 -1.10 -15.11
N GLY A 296 12.34 0.05 -15.57
CA GLY A 296 12.54 0.34 -16.98
C GLY A 296 11.25 0.55 -17.77
N TYR A 297 11.33 0.32 -19.07
CA TYR A 297 10.32 0.69 -20.06
C TYR A 297 8.92 0.11 -19.81
N ASP A 298 8.84 -1.16 -19.40
CA ASP A 298 7.58 -1.90 -19.26
C ASP A 298 6.76 -1.51 -18.02
N PHE A 299 7.41 -0.86 -17.05
CA PHE A 299 6.79 -0.51 -15.77
C PHE A 299 6.95 0.98 -15.47
N PRO A 300 6.24 1.85 -16.23
CA PRO A 300 6.25 3.28 -15.93
C PRO A 300 5.57 3.56 -14.60
N VAL A 301 6.07 4.57 -13.89
CA VAL A 301 5.45 5.05 -12.65
C VAL A 301 4.05 5.61 -12.95
N SER A 302 3.07 5.28 -12.11
CA SER A 302 1.65 5.60 -12.35
C SER A 302 1.28 7.04 -11.98
N PHE A 303 2.15 7.79 -11.32
CA PHE A 303 1.86 9.16 -10.92
C PHE A 303 1.61 10.07 -12.13
N ARG A 304 0.67 11.01 -11.96
CA ARG A 304 0.32 11.98 -13.01
C ARG A 304 1.15 13.26 -12.88
N ASP A 305 1.39 13.87 -14.03
CA ASP A 305 2.02 15.21 -14.13
C ASP A 305 3.31 15.34 -13.32
N MET A 306 4.15 14.33 -13.37
CA MET A 306 5.43 14.31 -12.67
C MET A 306 6.32 15.46 -13.14
N GLU A 307 7.07 16.03 -12.20
CA GLU A 307 7.94 17.18 -12.42
C GLU A 307 9.23 17.01 -11.65
N LYS A 308 10.35 17.23 -12.32
CA LYS A 308 11.67 17.25 -11.70
C LYS A 308 11.77 18.36 -10.67
N ILE A 309 12.38 18.07 -9.53
CA ILE A 309 12.76 19.13 -8.58
C ILE A 309 13.81 20.03 -9.21
N SER A 310 13.60 21.34 -9.07
CA SER A 310 14.57 22.33 -9.53
C SER A 310 15.90 22.18 -8.79
N GLY A 311 16.99 22.13 -9.54
CA GLY A 311 18.35 22.04 -8.99
C GLY A 311 18.86 20.61 -8.76
N LEU A 312 18.02 19.58 -8.92
CA LEU A 312 18.48 18.19 -8.87
C LEU A 312 18.84 17.69 -10.27
N THR A 313 20.09 17.28 -10.44
CA THR A 313 20.57 16.58 -11.62
C THR A 313 20.92 15.13 -11.25
N LEU A 314 20.28 14.18 -11.92
CA LEU A 314 20.59 12.76 -11.81
C LEU A 314 21.38 12.35 -13.05
N ASP A 315 22.65 12.79 -13.09
CA ASP A 315 23.62 12.39 -14.12
C ASP A 315 24.13 10.95 -13.87
N GLU A 316 25.05 10.53 -14.72
CA GLU A 316 25.63 9.17 -14.62
C GLU A 316 26.37 8.96 -13.29
N GLU A 317 27.04 9.98 -12.75
CA GLU A 317 27.73 9.91 -11.47
C GLU A 317 26.72 9.67 -10.33
N ALA A 318 25.66 10.47 -10.27
CA ALA A 318 24.60 10.36 -9.27
C ALA A 318 23.90 8.98 -9.36
N GLN A 319 23.57 8.53 -10.58
CA GLN A 319 22.93 7.23 -10.78
C GLN A 319 23.83 6.08 -10.36
N ASN A 320 25.14 6.14 -10.67
CA ASN A 320 26.10 5.14 -10.25
C ASN A 320 26.29 5.11 -8.73
N ALA A 321 26.32 6.26 -8.07
CA ALA A 321 26.41 6.36 -6.62
C ALA A 321 25.16 5.77 -5.94
N LEU A 322 23.97 6.14 -6.40
CA LEU A 322 22.70 5.58 -5.90
C LEU A 322 22.63 4.06 -6.13
N ALA A 323 23.00 3.59 -7.31
CA ALA A 323 23.05 2.16 -7.60
C ALA A 323 24.07 1.42 -6.73
N SER A 324 25.21 2.04 -6.42
CA SER A 324 26.22 1.45 -5.51
C SER A 324 25.68 1.32 -4.10
N ALA A 325 24.90 2.30 -3.63
CA ALA A 325 24.20 2.27 -2.35
C ALA A 325 22.92 1.40 -2.36
N GLY A 326 22.53 0.81 -3.49
CA GLY A 326 21.32 -0.02 -3.60
C GLY A 326 20.00 0.77 -3.55
N VAL A 327 20.03 2.03 -3.94
CA VAL A 327 18.83 2.90 -3.98
C VAL A 327 18.17 2.82 -5.35
N ASN A 328 16.88 2.47 -5.36
CA ASN A 328 16.06 2.44 -6.56
C ASN A 328 15.37 3.79 -6.74
N VAL A 329 15.92 4.60 -7.63
CA VAL A 329 15.46 5.98 -7.83
C VAL A 329 14.47 6.10 -9.00
N VAL A 330 13.47 6.95 -8.85
CA VAL A 330 12.55 7.31 -9.93
C VAL A 330 13.19 8.38 -10.81
N ILE A 331 13.41 8.03 -12.08
CA ILE A 331 14.04 8.89 -13.09
C ILE A 331 13.11 9.13 -14.28
N ASN A 332 13.37 10.21 -15.01
CA ASN A 332 12.75 10.45 -16.30
C ASN A 332 13.74 10.01 -17.39
N GLU A 333 13.38 8.96 -18.11
CA GLU A 333 14.23 8.39 -19.17
C GLU A 333 13.59 8.63 -20.54
N ARG A 334 14.44 8.90 -21.53
CA ARG A 334 14.02 9.17 -22.89
C ARG A 334 14.12 7.92 -23.76
N PHE A 335 12.98 7.50 -24.28
CA PHE A 335 12.85 6.39 -25.22
C PHE A 335 12.44 6.89 -26.61
N GLU A 336 12.50 6.04 -27.63
CA GLU A 336 12.08 6.38 -28.98
C GLU A 336 10.63 6.89 -29.05
N GLY A 337 9.75 6.32 -28.20
CA GLY A 337 8.33 6.71 -28.10
C GLY A 337 8.04 7.91 -27.18
N GLY A 338 9.05 8.59 -26.67
CA GLY A 338 8.93 9.74 -25.75
C GLY A 338 9.49 9.47 -24.37
N ASP A 339 9.42 10.50 -23.51
CA ASP A 339 9.92 10.43 -22.13
C ASP A 339 9.00 9.60 -21.25
N ARG A 340 9.58 8.79 -20.36
CA ARG A 340 8.86 8.00 -19.36
C ARG A 340 9.50 8.16 -17.98
N TRP A 341 8.63 8.21 -16.99
CA TRP A 341 9.04 8.10 -15.59
C TRP A 341 9.09 6.63 -15.21
N ILE A 342 10.25 6.17 -14.78
CA ILE A 342 10.51 4.76 -14.49
C ILE A 342 11.35 4.61 -13.21
N TYR A 343 11.33 3.44 -12.62
CA TYR A 343 12.37 3.03 -11.67
C TYR A 343 13.64 2.75 -12.47
N GLY A 344 14.71 3.50 -12.20
CA GLY A 344 15.96 3.45 -12.95
C GLY A 344 16.76 2.16 -12.70
N ASP A 345 16.48 1.47 -11.61
CA ASP A 345 17.14 0.22 -11.23
C ASP A 345 16.22 -0.69 -10.41
N ALA A 346 16.67 -1.94 -10.15
CA ALA A 346 15.98 -2.93 -9.34
C ALA A 346 16.98 -3.66 -8.43
N LEU A 347 17.47 -2.95 -7.41
CA LEU A 347 18.55 -3.38 -6.52
C LEU A 347 18.07 -3.60 -5.10
N THR A 348 18.72 -4.56 -4.45
CA THR A 348 18.56 -4.84 -3.01
C THR A 348 19.68 -4.18 -2.20
N GLN A 349 19.57 -4.21 -0.88
CA GLN A 349 20.62 -3.76 0.04
C GLN A 349 21.73 -4.83 0.26
N TYR A 350 21.78 -5.86 -0.58
CA TYR A 350 22.82 -6.87 -0.46
C TYR A 350 24.14 -6.39 -1.05
N ASP A 351 25.14 -6.24 -0.20
CA ASP A 351 26.47 -5.72 -0.58
C ASP A 351 27.33 -6.81 -1.27
N SER A 352 27.00 -7.12 -2.51
CA SER A 352 27.80 -7.99 -3.36
C SER A 352 27.63 -7.65 -4.82
N LYS A 353 28.66 -7.16 -5.46
CA LYS A 353 28.63 -6.78 -6.89
C LYS A 353 28.47 -7.98 -7.83
N THR A 354 28.76 -9.20 -7.38
CA THR A 354 28.76 -10.42 -8.20
C THR A 354 27.61 -11.37 -7.90
N SER A 355 26.90 -11.18 -6.79
CA SER A 355 25.78 -12.04 -6.43
C SER A 355 24.51 -11.65 -7.17
N ALA A 356 23.78 -12.66 -7.66
CA ALA A 356 22.44 -12.48 -8.21
C ALA A 356 21.47 -11.86 -7.18
N LEU A 357 21.69 -12.08 -5.89
CA LEU A 357 20.84 -11.55 -4.81
C LEU A 357 20.89 -10.03 -4.67
N ARG A 358 21.80 -9.36 -5.35
CA ARG A 358 21.77 -7.90 -5.49
C ARG A 358 20.59 -7.42 -6.34
N LEU A 359 19.96 -8.29 -7.11
CA LEU A 359 18.81 -7.96 -7.96
C LEU A 359 17.51 -8.30 -7.24
N ILE A 360 16.53 -7.38 -7.28
CA ILE A 360 15.22 -7.57 -6.64
C ILE A 360 14.51 -8.83 -7.16
N ASN A 361 14.45 -9.03 -8.48
CA ASN A 361 13.81 -10.22 -9.06
C ASN A 361 14.47 -11.53 -8.61
N SER A 362 15.80 -11.57 -8.52
CA SER A 362 16.51 -12.76 -8.03
C SER A 362 16.28 -13.00 -6.54
N SER A 363 16.19 -11.93 -5.73
CA SER A 363 15.81 -11.98 -4.33
C SER A 363 14.38 -12.51 -4.13
N GLU A 364 13.44 -12.04 -4.95
CA GLU A 364 12.05 -12.54 -4.90
C GLU A 364 11.98 -14.02 -5.26
N ILE A 365 12.71 -14.46 -6.31
CA ILE A 365 12.78 -15.87 -6.73
C ILE A 365 13.33 -16.72 -5.59
N GLU A 366 14.39 -16.26 -4.97
CA GLU A 366 15.03 -16.93 -3.82
C GLU A 366 14.02 -17.14 -2.70
N THR A 367 13.44 -16.05 -2.22
CA THR A 367 12.50 -16.06 -1.10
C THR A 367 11.22 -16.85 -1.43
N TYR A 368 10.66 -16.68 -2.64
CA TYR A 368 9.47 -17.40 -3.08
C TYR A 368 9.68 -18.90 -3.10
N THR A 369 10.76 -19.36 -3.77
CA THR A 369 11.03 -20.79 -3.89
C THR A 369 11.39 -21.44 -2.55
N ALA A 370 12.14 -20.73 -1.68
CA ALA A 370 12.44 -21.19 -0.32
C ALA A 370 11.16 -21.35 0.52
N ASN A 371 10.27 -20.36 0.50
CA ASN A 371 9.03 -20.39 1.27
C ASN A 371 8.08 -21.52 0.82
N VAL A 372 7.99 -21.76 -0.48
CA VAL A 372 7.17 -22.87 -1.01
C VAL A 372 7.76 -24.22 -0.61
N VAL A 373 9.08 -24.43 -0.77
CA VAL A 373 9.76 -25.66 -0.35
C VAL A 373 9.57 -25.92 1.15
N ILE A 374 9.74 -24.89 1.99
CA ILE A 374 9.49 -25.02 3.44
C ILE A 374 8.02 -25.31 3.72
N GLY A 375 7.10 -24.70 2.99
CA GLY A 375 5.65 -24.95 3.11
C GLY A 375 5.28 -26.40 2.79
N ILE A 376 5.83 -26.93 1.69
CA ILE A 376 5.67 -28.35 1.31
C ILE A 376 6.26 -29.26 2.39
N ALA A 377 7.47 -28.98 2.85
CA ALA A 377 8.10 -29.76 3.91
C ALA A 377 7.25 -29.78 5.19
N LYS A 378 6.72 -28.65 5.61
CA LYS A 378 5.81 -28.55 6.77
C LYS A 378 4.52 -29.36 6.61
N LYS A 379 3.95 -29.39 5.41
CA LYS A 379 2.73 -30.13 5.09
C LYS A 379 2.89 -31.65 5.33
N HIS A 380 4.09 -32.17 5.16
CA HIS A 380 4.38 -33.58 5.30
C HIS A 380 4.90 -33.98 6.69
N LEU A 381 5.08 -33.04 7.64
CA LEU A 381 5.52 -33.35 9.00
C LEU A 381 4.62 -34.40 9.67
N LEU A 382 5.20 -35.12 10.62
CA LEU A 382 4.58 -36.20 11.41
C LEU A 382 4.23 -37.45 10.62
N LYS A 383 4.63 -37.59 9.35
CA LYS A 383 4.65 -38.89 8.65
C LYS A 383 5.87 -39.72 9.08
N GLY A 384 5.80 -41.01 8.84
CA GLY A 384 7.00 -41.86 9.01
C GLY A 384 8.17 -41.33 8.16
N MET A 385 9.41 -41.37 8.68
CA MET A 385 10.57 -40.72 8.10
C MET A 385 10.77 -41.02 6.59
N ASN A 386 10.67 -42.29 6.19
CA ASN A 386 10.84 -42.66 4.77
C ASN A 386 9.70 -42.11 3.88
N SER A 387 8.47 -42.12 4.37
CA SER A 387 7.31 -41.54 3.66
C SER A 387 7.44 -40.02 3.56
N TYR A 388 7.86 -39.37 4.65
CA TYR A 388 8.12 -37.93 4.66
C TYR A 388 9.14 -37.53 3.58
N ILE A 389 10.31 -38.20 3.58
CA ILE A 389 11.39 -37.88 2.61
C ILE A 389 10.88 -38.07 1.18
N LYS A 390 10.24 -39.21 0.89
CA LYS A 390 9.73 -39.51 -0.44
C LYS A 390 8.69 -38.49 -0.91
N ASP A 391 7.67 -38.24 -0.09
CA ASP A 391 6.53 -37.39 -0.46
C ASP A 391 6.94 -35.92 -0.58
N ALA A 392 7.73 -35.42 0.39
CA ALA A 392 8.21 -34.05 0.38
C ALA A 392 9.18 -33.81 -0.79
N THR A 393 10.12 -34.72 -1.07
CA THR A 393 11.04 -34.59 -2.22
C THR A 393 10.24 -34.54 -3.53
N SER A 394 9.34 -35.48 -3.75
CA SER A 394 8.54 -35.55 -4.99
C SER A 394 7.66 -34.31 -5.21
N GLU A 395 7.04 -33.77 -4.15
CA GLU A 395 6.20 -32.56 -4.27
C GLU A 395 7.07 -31.32 -4.49
N CYS A 396 8.21 -31.19 -3.82
CA CYS A 396 9.17 -30.11 -4.04
C CYS A 396 9.75 -30.14 -5.47
N GLU A 397 10.18 -31.29 -5.96
CA GLU A 397 10.73 -31.42 -7.33
C GLU A 397 9.68 -31.02 -8.37
N ARG A 398 8.44 -31.51 -8.26
CA ARG A 398 7.35 -31.11 -9.17
C ARG A 398 7.10 -29.61 -9.17
N PHE A 399 7.16 -28.94 -8.01
CA PHE A 399 7.06 -27.49 -7.93
C PHE A 399 8.26 -26.82 -8.59
N LEU A 400 9.48 -27.26 -8.29
CA LEU A 400 10.71 -26.67 -8.83
C LEU A 400 10.82 -26.85 -10.34
N ASP A 401 10.39 -27.98 -10.87
CA ASP A 401 10.31 -28.24 -12.32
C ASP A 401 9.37 -27.25 -13.02
N SER A 402 8.27 -26.86 -12.35
CA SER A 402 7.38 -25.84 -12.88
C SER A 402 7.96 -24.41 -12.84
N CYS A 403 9.04 -24.20 -12.09
CA CYS A 403 9.76 -22.93 -12.01
C CYS A 403 10.90 -22.80 -13.03
N VAL A 404 11.24 -23.85 -13.76
CA VAL A 404 12.35 -23.85 -14.72
C VAL A 404 12.03 -22.95 -15.92
N VAL A 405 13.05 -22.27 -16.43
CA VAL A 405 12.92 -21.44 -17.63
C VAL A 405 12.56 -22.29 -18.84
N ASP A 406 11.57 -21.87 -19.61
CA ASP A 406 11.14 -22.49 -20.85
C ASP A 406 11.96 -22.00 -22.07
N ASP A 407 11.70 -22.57 -23.24
CA ASP A 407 12.37 -22.21 -24.50
C ASP A 407 12.13 -20.73 -24.90
N SER A 408 11.11 -20.08 -24.36
CA SER A 408 10.82 -18.65 -24.57
C SER A 408 11.57 -17.74 -23.58
N GLY A 409 12.39 -18.30 -22.68
CA GLY A 409 13.11 -17.56 -21.67
C GLY A 409 12.27 -17.15 -20.46
N LYS A 410 11.06 -17.68 -20.30
CA LYS A 410 10.16 -17.40 -19.19
C LYS A 410 10.31 -18.47 -18.12
N GLY A 411 10.56 -18.04 -16.89
CA GLY A 411 10.71 -18.93 -15.74
C GLY A 411 11.57 -18.31 -14.67
N LEU A 412 11.70 -18.98 -13.55
CA LEU A 412 12.38 -18.45 -12.37
C LEU A 412 13.81 -18.95 -12.24
N LEU A 413 14.06 -20.21 -12.65
CA LEU A 413 15.32 -20.92 -12.44
C LEU A 413 16.02 -21.17 -13.77
N VAL A 414 17.30 -20.81 -13.83
CA VAL A 414 18.15 -21.00 -15.00
C VAL A 414 19.25 -22.05 -14.73
N GLN A 415 19.81 -22.64 -15.79
CA GLN A 415 20.90 -23.61 -15.67
C GLN A 415 22.13 -23.00 -15.00
N SER A 416 22.79 -23.78 -14.16
CA SER A 416 24.01 -23.42 -13.49
C SER A 416 25.12 -24.42 -13.78
N SER A 417 26.30 -23.94 -14.23
CA SER A 417 27.52 -24.76 -14.36
C SER A 417 27.96 -25.33 -13.01
N GLU A 418 27.77 -24.58 -11.92
CA GLU A 418 28.08 -25.02 -10.56
C GLU A 418 27.21 -26.18 -10.10
N LEU A 419 26.03 -26.32 -10.65
CA LEU A 419 25.13 -27.45 -10.41
C LEU A 419 25.22 -28.54 -11.49
N GLY A 420 26.29 -28.54 -12.26
CA GLY A 420 26.51 -29.51 -13.36
C GLY A 420 25.48 -29.38 -14.48
N GLY A 421 25.06 -28.18 -14.82
CA GLY A 421 24.06 -27.90 -15.85
C GLY A 421 22.61 -28.06 -15.40
N ARG A 422 22.35 -28.34 -14.13
CA ARG A 422 20.98 -28.41 -13.57
C ARG A 422 20.48 -27.01 -13.18
N TYR A 423 19.17 -26.88 -13.05
CA TYR A 423 18.50 -25.66 -12.63
C TYR A 423 18.47 -25.51 -11.10
N TYR A 424 18.39 -26.64 -10.42
CA TYR A 424 18.40 -26.73 -8.96
C TYR A 424 19.00 -28.07 -8.48
N ALA A 425 19.34 -28.14 -7.22
CA ALA A 425 19.67 -29.37 -6.50
C ALA A 425 18.92 -29.36 -5.16
N LEU A 426 18.13 -30.40 -4.92
CA LEU A 426 17.38 -30.60 -3.69
C LEU A 426 17.78 -31.93 -3.06
N SER A 427 18.01 -31.92 -1.74
CA SER A 427 18.24 -33.11 -0.96
C SER A 427 17.55 -33.00 0.38
N ILE A 428 16.73 -33.98 0.71
CA ILE A 428 16.08 -34.11 2.01
C ILE A 428 16.58 -35.41 2.65
N THR A 429 17.32 -35.28 3.73
CA THR A 429 17.97 -36.42 4.41
C THR A 429 17.75 -36.36 5.91
N PRO A 430 17.74 -37.55 6.60
CA PRO A 430 17.74 -37.56 8.06
C PRO A 430 18.95 -36.81 8.60
N ARG A 431 18.75 -36.01 9.63
CA ARG A 431 19.81 -35.24 10.25
C ARG A 431 20.75 -36.16 11.09
N ALA A 432 22.02 -35.91 10.99
CA ALA A 432 23.02 -36.83 11.57
C ALA A 432 22.98 -36.92 13.11
N ASP A 433 22.62 -35.80 13.80
CA ASP A 433 22.51 -35.75 15.28
C ASP A 433 21.22 -36.35 15.82
N ASP A 434 20.15 -36.39 15.00
CA ASP A 434 18.85 -36.96 15.40
C ASP A 434 18.09 -37.49 14.15
N PRO A 435 18.49 -38.66 13.65
CA PRO A 435 17.99 -39.21 12.39
C PRO A 435 16.54 -39.74 12.50
N PHE A 436 15.99 -39.82 13.70
CA PHE A 436 14.65 -40.36 13.93
C PHE A 436 13.57 -39.27 13.96
N SER A 437 13.94 -38.01 14.25
CA SER A 437 12.96 -36.92 14.41
C SER A 437 13.26 -35.68 13.58
N LYS A 438 14.48 -35.55 13.03
CA LYS A 438 14.91 -34.36 12.30
C LYS A 438 15.39 -34.67 10.88
N VAL A 439 15.14 -33.74 9.99
CA VAL A 439 15.61 -33.78 8.59
C VAL A 439 16.38 -32.52 8.24
N ASP A 440 17.40 -32.68 7.41
CA ASP A 440 18.10 -31.59 6.75
C ASP A 440 17.60 -31.45 5.31
N ILE A 441 17.21 -30.22 4.95
CA ILE A 441 16.82 -29.87 3.59
C ILE A 441 17.94 -29.00 3.03
N LYS A 442 18.64 -29.51 2.01
CA LYS A 442 19.65 -28.76 1.26
C LYS A 442 19.08 -28.41 -0.09
N PHE A 443 19.00 -27.11 -0.38
CA PHE A 443 18.40 -26.59 -1.59
C PHE A 443 19.32 -25.54 -2.22
N SER A 444 19.88 -25.86 -3.41
CA SER A 444 20.70 -24.97 -4.22
C SER A 444 20.03 -24.70 -5.54
N ARG A 445 20.08 -23.46 -6.02
CA ARG A 445 19.41 -23.02 -7.27
C ARG A 445 20.11 -21.80 -7.86
N ARG A 446 19.87 -21.56 -9.13
CA ARG A 446 20.28 -20.33 -9.80
C ARG A 446 19.04 -19.53 -10.25
N PRO A 447 18.72 -18.39 -9.60
CA PRO A 447 17.63 -17.53 -10.02
C PRO A 447 17.94 -16.85 -11.35
N GLN A 448 16.92 -16.53 -12.13
CA GLN A 448 17.05 -15.74 -13.34
C GLN A 448 17.37 -14.29 -12.96
N GLY A 449 18.45 -13.73 -13.54
CA GLY A 449 18.83 -12.33 -13.40
C GLY A 449 18.09 -11.43 -14.42
N CYS A 450 18.47 -10.14 -14.43
CA CYS A 450 18.06 -9.18 -15.45
C CYS A 450 19.26 -8.42 -15.98
N ALA A 451 19.18 -7.95 -17.24
CA ALA A 451 20.20 -7.08 -17.83
C ALA A 451 19.97 -5.64 -17.34
N ARG A 452 20.96 -5.08 -16.67
CA ARG A 452 20.93 -3.69 -16.17
C ARG A 452 21.65 -2.71 -17.09
N GLN A 453 22.68 -3.18 -17.81
CA GLN A 453 23.51 -2.38 -18.69
C GLN A 453 23.75 -3.12 -20.00
N ALA A 454 23.80 -2.39 -21.10
CA ALA A 454 24.14 -2.92 -22.41
C ALA A 454 25.31 -2.10 -22.98
N PHE A 455 26.34 -2.79 -23.48
CA PHE A 455 27.48 -2.18 -24.13
C PHE A 455 27.41 -2.49 -25.62
N LEU A 456 27.44 -1.45 -26.47
CA LEU A 456 27.40 -1.59 -27.91
C LEU A 456 28.78 -1.25 -28.49
N GLU A 457 29.41 -2.19 -29.16
CA GLU A 457 30.59 -1.96 -29.99
C GLU A 457 30.18 -2.08 -31.46
N THR A 458 30.44 -1.05 -32.25
CA THR A 458 30.12 -1.04 -33.68
C THR A 458 31.39 -0.86 -34.51
N THR A 459 31.56 -1.73 -35.51
CA THR A 459 32.63 -1.62 -36.51
C THR A 459 32.03 -1.32 -37.86
N VAL A 460 32.39 -0.19 -38.46
CA VAL A 460 32.00 0.12 -39.84
C VAL A 460 33.04 -0.44 -40.79
N THR A 461 32.64 -1.42 -41.60
CA THR A 461 33.48 -1.94 -42.67
C THR A 461 33.28 -1.13 -43.93
N LYS A 462 34.39 -0.93 -44.68
CA LYS A 462 34.37 -0.22 -45.98
C LYS A 462 33.74 -1.09 -47.07
#